data_6f5361b919af9a4d791219c5379fd79d
#
_entry.id   6f5361b919af9a4d791219c5379fd79d
#
_cell.length_a   1.000
_cell.length_b   1.000
_cell.length_c   1.000
_cell.angle_alpha   90.00
_cell.angle_beta   90.00
_cell.angle_gamma   90.00
#
_symmetry.space_group_name_H-M   'P 1'
#
loop_
_entity.id
_entity.type
_entity.pdbx_description
1 polymer ?
#
loop_
_entity_poly.entity_id
_entity_poly.type
_entity_poly.pdbx_seq_one_letter_code
_entity_poly.pdbx_strand_id
1 'polypeptide(L)'
;SRWARFSACTMPILPAPTHVTVQPLAATRDALADTQRADASAHTTPETAAVPAAAAGEILPRYRALYEKNPDLIGWLRIDGTDIDLPVVQTPGDNEYYLRRGFDRFYAVGGTLFLDERCSVSADAPTANWLIYGHNMHDGSMFGQLVRYRDEDFYKAHPTFTFDTLYEGGTWQVVAAVDTALGADALPYYTFFDADTKLDWQHRVRAITEKALYDTGVMPEYGAQLLTLSTCGDTRPDTDARFALLAVR
;
A
#
# COMPACT_ATOMS: atom_id res chain seq x y z
N SER A 1 8.00 -13.40 -18.89
CA SER A 1 8.84 -12.66 -17.96
C SER A 1 8.66 -13.23 -16.55
N ARG A 2 9.74 -13.39 -15.82
CA ARG A 2 9.82 -14.04 -14.51
C ARG A 2 9.00 -13.29 -13.43
N TRP A 3 8.73 -12.03 -13.63
CA TRP A 3 8.08 -11.10 -12.72
C TRP A 3 6.55 -11.20 -12.64
N ALA A 4 5.89 -11.78 -13.66
CA ALA A 4 4.45 -11.99 -13.64
C ALA A 4 3.99 -13.12 -12.70
N ARG A 5 4.93 -13.93 -12.24
CA ARG A 5 4.67 -15.06 -11.33
C ARG A 5 5.09 -14.71 -9.90
N PHE A 6 4.59 -13.61 -9.35
CA PHE A 6 4.70 -13.42 -7.91
C PHE A 6 3.89 -14.53 -7.24
N SER A 7 4.60 -15.54 -6.81
CA SER A 7 4.09 -16.71 -6.08
C SER A 7 3.73 -16.32 -4.64
N ALA A 8 3.15 -15.12 -4.45
CA ALA A 8 2.64 -14.68 -3.15
C ALA A 8 1.60 -15.64 -2.59
N CYS A 9 1.00 -16.47 -3.47
CA CYS A 9 -0.03 -17.44 -3.10
C CYS A 9 0.48 -18.87 -2.93
N THR A 10 1.76 -19.15 -3.19
CA THR A 10 2.33 -20.50 -3.11
C THR A 10 3.09 -20.73 -1.83
N MET A 11 2.54 -21.49 -0.89
CA MET A 11 3.33 -22.39 -0.05
C MET A 11 2.48 -23.35 0.79
N PRO A 12 2.97 -24.60 1.07
CA PRO A 12 2.34 -25.50 2.01
C PRO A 12 2.38 -24.92 3.43
N ILE A 13 1.31 -25.17 4.17
CA ILE A 13 1.15 -24.81 5.58
C ILE A 13 2.18 -25.60 6.38
N LEU A 14 3.29 -24.98 6.77
CA LEU A 14 4.11 -25.44 7.87
C LEU A 14 3.56 -24.84 9.17
N PRO A 15 3.60 -25.56 10.29
CA PRO A 15 3.05 -25.07 11.56
C PRO A 15 3.75 -23.77 11.97
N ALA A 16 2.94 -22.78 12.33
CA ALA A 16 3.36 -21.41 12.64
C ALA A 16 4.32 -21.35 13.82
N PRO A 17 5.44 -20.65 13.70
CA PRO A 17 6.05 -20.00 14.86
C PRO A 17 5.18 -18.82 15.26
N THR A 18 5.04 -18.60 16.56
CA THR A 18 4.25 -17.60 17.25
C THR A 18 4.19 -16.24 16.55
N HIS A 19 2.97 -15.76 16.36
CA HIS A 19 2.60 -14.46 15.80
C HIS A 19 3.45 -13.31 16.35
N VAL A 20 4.22 -12.64 15.50
CA VAL A 20 4.60 -11.25 15.72
C VAL A 20 3.42 -10.41 15.26
N THR A 21 2.60 -9.99 16.20
CA THR A 21 1.42 -9.16 15.96
C THR A 21 1.89 -7.79 15.47
N VAL A 22 1.44 -7.33 14.32
CA VAL A 22 1.74 -5.99 13.78
C VAL A 22 1.12 -4.88 14.65
N GLN A 23 0.15 -5.22 15.51
CA GLN A 23 -0.46 -4.30 16.48
C GLN A 23 0.54 -3.53 17.36
N PRO A 24 1.66 -4.11 17.87
CA PRO A 24 2.66 -3.34 18.59
C PRO A 24 3.33 -2.23 17.78
N LEU A 25 3.41 -2.35 16.46
CA LEU A 25 4.01 -1.33 15.59
C LEU A 25 3.06 -0.14 15.40
N ALA A 26 1.77 -0.39 15.19
CA ALA A 26 0.76 0.65 15.10
C ALA A 26 0.64 1.41 16.43
N ALA A 27 0.59 0.71 17.56
CA ALA A 27 0.56 1.31 18.90
C ALA A 27 1.80 2.16 19.18
N THR A 28 2.99 1.75 18.73
CA THR A 28 4.21 2.55 18.87
C THR A 28 4.14 3.83 18.06
N ARG A 29 3.61 3.77 16.84
CA ARG A 29 3.37 4.95 16.01
C ARG A 29 2.41 5.95 16.70
N ASP A 30 1.27 5.45 17.16
CA ASP A 30 0.21 6.28 17.75
C ASP A 30 0.65 6.88 19.11
N ALA A 31 1.37 6.12 19.94
CA ALA A 31 1.92 6.63 21.19
C ALA A 31 2.92 7.77 20.97
N LEU A 32 3.74 7.70 19.92
CA LEU A 32 4.66 8.79 19.56
C LEU A 32 3.91 10.03 19.06
N ALA A 33 2.83 9.84 18.29
CA ALA A 33 1.99 10.93 17.81
C ALA A 33 1.24 11.62 18.96
N ASP A 34 0.75 10.87 19.94
CA ASP A 34 0.03 11.40 21.11
C ASP A 34 0.96 12.16 22.07
N THR A 35 2.22 11.69 22.25
CA THR A 35 3.21 12.40 23.04
C THR A 35 3.52 13.79 22.45
N GLN A 36 3.56 13.90 21.13
CA GLN A 36 3.79 15.19 20.46
C GLN A 36 2.57 16.12 20.51
N ARG A 37 1.35 15.55 20.55
CA ARG A 37 0.13 16.34 20.78
C ARG A 37 0.05 16.91 22.18
N ALA A 38 0.56 16.20 23.19
CA ALA A 38 0.58 16.65 24.57
C ALA A 38 1.50 17.88 24.76
N ASP A 39 2.62 17.94 24.08
CA ASP A 39 3.54 19.08 24.11
C ASP A 39 3.00 20.31 23.33
N ALA A 40 2.09 20.11 22.37
CA ALA A 40 1.45 21.18 21.59
C ALA A 40 0.17 21.75 22.25
N SER A 41 -0.31 21.17 23.35
CA SER A 41 -1.60 21.48 23.97
C SER A 41 -1.57 22.65 24.99
N ALA A 42 -0.56 23.51 24.96
CA ALA A 42 -0.55 24.77 25.68
C ALA A 42 -0.94 25.91 24.72
N HIS A 43 -2.25 26.27 24.71
CA HIS A 43 -2.92 27.38 24.02
C HIS A 43 -3.33 27.17 22.55
N THR A 44 -4.59 27.04 22.32
CA THR A 44 -5.53 27.80 21.46
C THR A 44 -6.62 26.89 20.83
N THR A 45 -7.81 27.47 20.64
CA THR A 45 -9.07 27.06 19.99
C THR A 45 -8.98 26.06 18.81
N PRO A 46 -10.06 25.28 18.55
CA PRO A 46 -10.03 24.19 17.57
C PRO A 46 -10.06 24.75 16.14
N GLU A 47 -8.90 24.94 15.59
CA GLU A 47 -8.66 25.10 14.16
C GLU A 47 -8.19 23.75 13.62
N THR A 48 -8.74 23.33 12.49
CA THR A 48 -8.38 22.10 11.78
C THR A 48 -6.86 21.99 11.68
N ALA A 49 -6.25 21.20 12.57
CA ALA A 49 -4.80 21.12 12.68
C ALA A 49 -4.27 20.40 11.43
N ALA A 50 -3.79 21.16 10.47
CA ALA A 50 -2.87 20.67 9.45
C ALA A 50 -1.67 20.05 10.16
N VAL A 51 -1.36 18.77 9.90
CA VAL A 51 -0.15 18.10 10.37
C VAL A 51 1.04 18.94 9.88
N PRO A 52 1.97 19.38 10.73
CA PRO A 52 3.11 20.14 10.28
C PRO A 52 3.88 19.33 9.24
N ALA A 53 4.02 19.86 8.03
CA ALA A 53 4.92 19.28 7.04
C ALA A 53 6.34 19.29 7.65
N ALA A 54 6.98 18.11 7.70
CA ALA A 54 8.41 18.05 8.03
C ALA A 54 9.20 18.88 7.01
N ALA A 55 10.32 19.44 7.43
CA ALA A 55 11.22 20.10 6.48
C ALA A 55 11.57 19.11 5.36
N ALA A 56 11.65 19.59 4.12
CA ALA A 56 11.89 18.72 2.97
C ALA A 56 13.09 17.78 3.22
N GLY A 57 12.86 16.47 3.20
CA GLY A 57 13.87 15.44 3.46
C GLY A 57 14.00 14.99 4.92
N GLU A 58 13.22 15.51 5.87
CA GLU A 58 13.24 15.05 7.25
C GLU A 58 12.18 13.97 7.48
N ILE A 59 12.59 12.84 8.12
CA ILE A 59 11.67 11.75 8.48
C ILE A 59 10.64 12.26 9.48
N LEU A 60 9.36 12.05 9.20
CA LEU A 60 8.27 12.39 10.10
C LEU A 60 8.53 11.78 11.50
N PRO A 61 8.37 12.53 12.59
CA PRO A 61 8.70 12.09 13.94
C PRO A 61 8.05 10.75 14.31
N ARG A 62 6.81 10.51 13.88
CA ARG A 62 6.07 9.25 14.12
C ARG A 62 6.71 7.99 13.50
N TYR A 63 7.62 8.16 12.52
CA TYR A 63 8.26 7.04 11.85
C TYR A 63 9.74 6.85 12.22
N ARG A 64 10.37 7.80 12.90
CA ARG A 64 11.82 7.74 13.24
C ARG A 64 12.19 6.46 13.99
N ALA A 65 11.49 6.14 15.07
CA ALA A 65 11.78 4.96 15.88
C ALA A 65 11.53 3.63 15.13
N LEU A 66 10.60 3.62 14.17
CA LEU A 66 10.35 2.46 13.30
C LEU A 66 11.44 2.35 12.23
N TYR A 67 11.86 3.47 11.64
CA TYR A 67 12.95 3.51 10.67
C TYR A 67 14.28 3.08 11.28
N GLU A 68 14.57 3.46 12.52
CA GLU A 68 15.77 2.99 13.27
C GLU A 68 15.76 1.47 13.47
N LYS A 69 14.57 0.86 13.67
CA LYS A 69 14.43 -0.60 13.79
C LYS A 69 14.57 -1.30 12.46
N ASN A 70 14.06 -0.70 11.39
CA ASN A 70 14.16 -1.23 10.04
C ASN A 70 14.26 -0.11 9.01
N PRO A 71 15.48 0.17 8.48
CA PRO A 71 15.71 1.19 7.47
C PRO A 71 15.09 0.90 6.11
N ASP A 72 14.55 -0.31 5.87
CA ASP A 72 13.79 -0.62 4.66
C ASP A 72 12.36 -0.03 4.70
N LEU A 73 11.94 0.55 5.84
CA LEU A 73 10.66 1.25 5.95
C LEU A 73 10.63 2.45 4.99
N ILE A 74 9.58 2.52 4.15
CA ILE A 74 9.36 3.63 3.23
C ILE A 74 8.05 4.38 3.51
N GLY A 75 7.16 3.80 4.30
CA GLY A 75 5.88 4.42 4.60
C GLY A 75 4.94 3.55 5.43
N TRP A 76 3.71 4.03 5.55
CA TRP A 76 2.65 3.40 6.34
C TRP A 76 1.31 3.50 5.63
N LEU A 77 0.64 2.37 5.47
CA LEU A 77 -0.67 2.26 4.85
C LEU A 77 -1.74 2.01 5.90
N ARG A 78 -2.82 2.80 5.85
CA ARG A 78 -4.01 2.60 6.68
C ARG A 78 -5.29 2.73 5.86
N ILE A 79 -6.18 1.77 6.03
CA ILE A 79 -7.52 1.77 5.44
C ILE A 79 -8.56 1.64 6.56
N ASP A 80 -9.31 2.70 6.80
CA ASP A 80 -10.33 2.71 7.84
C ASP A 80 -11.42 1.65 7.56
N GLY A 81 -11.98 1.07 8.62
CA GLY A 81 -12.94 -0.03 8.51
C GLY A 81 -12.32 -1.40 8.21
N THR A 82 -10.98 -1.47 8.21
CA THR A 82 -10.21 -2.73 8.06
C THR A 82 -9.11 -2.80 9.11
N ASP A 83 -8.45 -3.98 9.22
CA ASP A 83 -7.23 -4.16 10.03
C ASP A 83 -5.95 -3.78 9.26
N ILE A 84 -6.08 -3.16 8.08
CA ILE A 84 -4.95 -2.66 7.31
C ILE A 84 -4.48 -1.35 7.93
N ASP A 85 -3.52 -1.44 8.84
CA ASP A 85 -2.78 -0.36 9.50
C ASP A 85 -1.33 -0.83 9.66
N LEU A 86 -0.55 -0.80 8.56
CA LEU A 86 0.62 -1.62 8.34
C LEU A 86 1.80 -0.83 7.78
N PRO A 87 3.04 -1.18 8.18
CA PRO A 87 4.25 -0.64 7.57
C PRO A 87 4.38 -1.11 6.12
N VAL A 88 4.93 -0.25 5.29
CA VAL A 88 5.34 -0.58 3.92
C VAL A 88 6.86 -0.45 3.82
N VAL A 89 7.50 -1.49 3.30
CA VAL A 89 8.96 -1.58 3.15
C VAL A 89 9.35 -1.64 1.68
N GLN A 90 10.63 -1.41 1.38
CA GLN A 90 11.18 -1.62 0.04
C GLN A 90 12.60 -2.15 0.14
N THR A 91 12.94 -3.15 -0.69
CA THR A 91 14.29 -3.70 -0.78
C THR A 91 14.78 -3.58 -2.21
N PRO A 92 15.68 -2.62 -2.51
CA PRO A 92 16.25 -2.50 -3.84
C PRO A 92 16.98 -3.78 -4.28
N GLY A 93 16.65 -4.29 -5.45
CA GLY A 93 17.29 -5.48 -6.04
C GLY A 93 16.77 -6.83 -5.55
N ASP A 94 15.81 -6.86 -4.59
CA ASP A 94 15.16 -8.10 -4.14
C ASP A 94 13.70 -7.85 -3.77
N ASN A 95 12.85 -7.86 -4.77
CA ASN A 95 11.41 -7.61 -4.62
C ASN A 95 10.67 -8.70 -3.80
N GLU A 96 11.31 -9.87 -3.59
CA GLU A 96 10.71 -10.98 -2.83
C GLU A 96 11.20 -11.03 -1.37
N TYR A 97 12.13 -10.17 -0.98
CA TYR A 97 12.74 -10.22 0.35
C TYR A 97 11.70 -10.26 1.48
N TYR A 98 10.69 -9.39 1.43
CA TYR A 98 9.64 -9.29 2.44
C TYR A 98 8.41 -10.17 2.18
N LEU A 99 8.42 -10.97 1.11
CA LEU A 99 7.32 -11.88 0.80
C LEU A 99 7.03 -12.87 1.93
N ARG A 100 8.06 -13.28 2.66
CA ARG A 100 7.97 -14.22 3.79
C ARG A 100 8.79 -13.75 5.01
N ARG A 101 8.93 -12.44 5.18
CA ARG A 101 9.59 -11.85 6.35
C ARG A 101 8.71 -10.77 6.96
N GLY A 102 8.65 -10.77 8.29
CA GLY A 102 8.05 -9.71 9.07
C GLY A 102 8.88 -8.43 9.02
N PHE A 103 8.35 -7.37 9.59
CA PHE A 103 9.05 -6.10 9.71
C PHE A 103 10.39 -6.21 10.47
N ASP A 104 10.51 -7.18 11.36
CA ASP A 104 11.73 -7.54 12.09
C ASP A 104 12.74 -8.37 11.25
N ARG A 105 12.39 -8.63 9.97
CA ARG A 105 13.18 -9.42 9.01
C ARG A 105 13.24 -10.94 9.31
N PHE A 106 12.57 -11.41 10.38
CA PHE A 106 12.44 -12.85 10.63
C PHE A 106 11.32 -13.45 9.77
N TYR A 107 11.35 -14.78 9.66
CA TYR A 107 10.35 -15.51 8.89
C TYR A 107 8.93 -15.26 9.44
N ALA A 108 8.05 -14.85 8.56
CA ALA A 108 6.63 -14.65 8.83
C ALA A 108 5.81 -15.05 7.59
N VAL A 109 4.80 -15.91 7.78
CA VAL A 109 4.00 -16.44 6.65
C VAL A 109 3.30 -15.32 5.88
N GLY A 110 2.77 -14.32 6.58
CA GLY A 110 2.10 -13.16 5.97
C GLY A 110 3.05 -12.13 5.36
N GLY A 111 4.35 -12.23 5.62
CA GLY A 111 5.32 -11.24 5.15
C GLY A 111 5.08 -9.83 5.72
N THR A 112 5.48 -8.83 4.97
CA THR A 112 5.23 -7.40 5.21
C THR A 112 4.78 -6.78 3.89
N LEU A 113 3.95 -5.73 3.93
CA LEU A 113 3.61 -4.99 2.70
C LEU A 113 4.88 -4.39 2.11
N PHE A 114 5.04 -4.52 0.81
CA PHE A 114 6.24 -3.99 0.15
C PHE A 114 5.93 -3.27 -1.14
N LEU A 115 6.68 -2.18 -1.36
CA LEU A 115 6.67 -1.42 -2.60
C LEU A 115 7.53 -2.14 -3.64
N ASP A 116 7.07 -2.19 -4.88
CA ASP A 116 7.84 -2.73 -6.00
C ASP A 116 9.20 -2.04 -6.11
N GLU A 117 10.28 -2.81 -6.31
CA GLU A 117 11.65 -2.29 -6.39
C GLU A 117 11.87 -1.26 -7.51
N ARG A 118 11.01 -1.27 -8.54
CA ARG A 118 11.03 -0.33 -9.66
C ARG A 118 10.36 1.00 -9.34
N CYS A 119 9.63 1.08 -8.22
CA CYS A 119 9.00 2.32 -7.79
C CYS A 119 9.99 3.21 -7.04
N SER A 120 9.82 4.53 -7.20
CA SER A 120 10.52 5.54 -6.43
C SER A 120 9.51 6.44 -5.72
N VAL A 121 9.64 6.55 -4.39
CA VAL A 121 8.88 7.51 -3.56
C VAL A 121 9.68 8.79 -3.29
N SER A 122 10.82 8.96 -3.95
CA SER A 122 11.64 10.18 -3.83
C SER A 122 10.89 11.39 -4.36
N ALA A 123 10.89 12.49 -3.60
CA ALA A 123 10.26 13.74 -4.02
C ALA A 123 10.87 14.32 -5.31
N ASP A 124 12.16 14.06 -5.58
CA ASP A 124 12.85 14.59 -6.76
C ASP A 124 12.51 13.84 -8.04
N ALA A 125 12.21 12.54 -7.95
CA ALA A 125 11.92 11.68 -9.09
C ALA A 125 10.97 10.54 -8.71
N PRO A 126 9.71 10.83 -8.36
CA PRO A 126 8.75 9.78 -8.07
C PRO A 126 8.35 9.08 -9.36
N THR A 127 8.14 7.75 -9.30
CA THR A 127 7.44 7.05 -10.38
C THR A 127 5.97 7.44 -10.41
N ALA A 128 5.36 7.50 -11.60
CA ALA A 128 3.98 7.95 -11.78
C ALA A 128 2.95 7.08 -11.04
N ASN A 129 3.23 5.80 -10.86
CA ASN A 129 2.39 4.87 -10.08
C ASN A 129 3.25 4.06 -9.11
N TRP A 130 2.91 4.13 -7.85
CA TRP A 130 3.50 3.30 -6.80
C TRP A 130 2.71 2.00 -6.69
N LEU A 131 3.39 0.86 -6.67
CA LEU A 131 2.77 -0.45 -6.62
C LEU A 131 3.16 -1.16 -5.33
N ILE A 132 2.19 -1.33 -4.42
CA ILE A 132 2.37 -2.01 -3.14
C ILE A 132 1.72 -3.39 -3.19
N TYR A 133 2.49 -4.40 -2.79
CA TYR A 133 2.04 -5.78 -2.69
C TYR A 133 1.80 -6.20 -1.24
N GLY A 134 0.85 -7.10 -1.06
CA GLY A 134 0.60 -7.78 0.21
C GLY A 134 -0.13 -9.10 0.00
N HIS A 135 0.05 -10.04 0.92
CA HIS A 135 -0.66 -11.31 0.87
C HIS A 135 -2.17 -11.16 1.13
N ASN A 136 -2.99 -11.91 0.40
CA ASN A 136 -4.38 -12.14 0.76
C ASN A 136 -4.44 -13.30 1.76
N MET A 137 -4.37 -12.98 3.05
CA MET A 137 -4.36 -13.98 4.10
C MET A 137 -5.78 -14.44 4.43
N HIS A 138 -5.95 -15.74 4.67
CA HIS A 138 -7.26 -16.34 4.99
C HIS A 138 -7.85 -15.81 6.32
N ASP A 139 -7.00 -15.44 7.27
CA ASP A 139 -7.39 -14.86 8.56
C ASP A 139 -7.74 -13.36 8.46
N GLY A 140 -7.70 -12.79 7.26
CA GLY A 140 -8.00 -11.39 7.01
C GLY A 140 -6.83 -10.44 7.28
N SER A 141 -5.69 -10.92 7.75
CA SER A 141 -4.49 -10.10 7.95
C SER A 141 -3.87 -9.68 6.62
N MET A 142 -2.88 -8.82 6.69
CA MET A 142 -2.19 -8.22 5.55
C MET A 142 -3.20 -7.55 4.58
N PHE A 143 -3.27 -7.98 3.31
CA PHE A 143 -4.28 -7.52 2.34
C PHE A 143 -5.52 -8.42 2.26
N GLY A 144 -5.73 -9.30 3.26
CA GLY A 144 -6.90 -10.16 3.30
C GLY A 144 -8.23 -9.39 3.32
N GLN A 145 -8.25 -8.19 3.89
CA GLN A 145 -9.45 -7.33 3.90
C GLN A 145 -9.50 -6.32 2.73
N LEU A 146 -8.44 -6.20 1.93
CA LEU A 146 -8.45 -5.32 0.76
C LEU A 146 -9.55 -5.70 -0.24
N VAL A 147 -9.84 -7.01 -0.35
CA VAL A 147 -10.87 -7.53 -1.25
C VAL A 147 -12.30 -7.09 -0.88
N ARG A 148 -12.51 -6.45 0.28
CA ARG A 148 -13.81 -5.82 0.62
C ARG A 148 -14.19 -4.71 -0.36
N TYR A 149 -13.24 -4.10 -1.03
CA TYR A 149 -13.49 -3.15 -2.10
C TYR A 149 -14.11 -3.76 -3.36
N ARG A 150 -14.38 -5.07 -3.39
CA ARG A 150 -15.29 -5.67 -4.38
C ARG A 150 -16.73 -5.23 -4.17
N ASP A 151 -17.09 -4.90 -2.95
CA ASP A 151 -18.40 -4.37 -2.59
C ASP A 151 -18.40 -2.84 -2.76
N GLU A 152 -19.27 -2.36 -3.64
CA GLU A 152 -19.45 -0.93 -3.91
C GLU A 152 -19.92 -0.16 -2.67
N ASP A 153 -20.71 -0.80 -1.79
CA ASP A 153 -21.18 -0.15 -0.54
C ASP A 153 -20.01 0.02 0.43
N PHE A 154 -19.06 -0.92 0.46
CA PHE A 154 -17.83 -0.73 1.22
C PHE A 154 -16.99 0.44 0.66
N TYR A 155 -16.84 0.52 -0.66
CA TYR A 155 -16.17 1.67 -1.30
C TYR A 155 -16.87 3.00 -0.95
N LYS A 156 -18.19 3.07 -1.04
CA LYS A 156 -18.96 4.29 -0.71
C LYS A 156 -18.76 4.74 0.75
N ALA A 157 -18.59 3.80 1.66
CA ALA A 157 -18.29 4.07 3.05
C ALA A 157 -16.80 4.45 3.28
N HIS A 158 -15.89 3.99 2.43
CA HIS A 158 -14.44 4.16 2.54
C HIS A 158 -13.81 4.61 1.21
N PRO A 159 -14.23 5.77 0.64
CA PRO A 159 -13.78 6.21 -0.68
C PRO A 159 -12.31 6.67 -0.69
N THR A 160 -11.73 6.84 0.48
CA THR A 160 -10.34 7.28 0.67
C THR A 160 -9.64 6.42 1.72
N PHE A 161 -8.31 6.39 1.62
CA PHE A 161 -7.43 5.80 2.63
C PHE A 161 -6.16 6.65 2.77
N THR A 162 -5.31 6.32 3.74
CA THR A 162 -4.04 7.04 3.92
C THR A 162 -2.85 6.13 3.58
N PHE A 163 -1.92 6.69 2.83
CA PHE A 163 -0.57 6.15 2.70
C PHE A 163 0.41 7.31 2.89
N ASP A 164 1.15 7.22 3.98
CA ASP A 164 2.20 8.16 4.31
C ASP A 164 3.53 7.62 3.81
N THR A 165 4.33 8.47 3.18
CA THR A 165 5.76 8.22 3.04
C THR A 165 6.47 8.52 4.37
N LEU A 166 7.77 8.28 4.46
CA LEU A 166 8.54 8.70 5.62
C LEU A 166 8.53 10.22 5.83
N TYR A 167 8.26 10.99 4.77
CA TYR A 167 8.48 12.44 4.73
C TYR A 167 7.19 13.24 4.72
N GLU A 168 6.09 12.66 4.26
CA GLU A 168 4.80 13.35 4.14
C GLU A 168 3.63 12.40 4.32
N GLY A 169 2.53 12.93 4.87
CA GLY A 169 1.24 12.24 4.91
C GLY A 169 0.50 12.36 3.59
N GLY A 170 -0.26 11.33 3.21
CA GLY A 170 -1.05 11.33 1.99
C GLY A 170 -2.43 10.72 2.16
N THR A 171 -3.47 11.46 1.77
CA THR A 171 -4.82 10.92 1.59
C THR A 171 -5.00 10.55 0.12
N TRP A 172 -5.45 9.34 -0.12
CA TRP A 172 -5.58 8.75 -1.45
C TRP A 172 -7.04 8.46 -1.74
N GLN A 173 -7.53 8.94 -2.88
CA GLN A 173 -8.89 8.68 -3.34
C GLN A 173 -8.92 7.45 -4.24
N VAL A 174 -9.81 6.51 -3.95
CA VAL A 174 -9.99 5.30 -4.77
C VAL A 174 -10.53 5.66 -6.15
N VAL A 175 -9.84 5.17 -7.18
CA VAL A 175 -10.17 5.35 -8.60
C VAL A 175 -10.87 4.13 -9.16
N ALA A 176 -10.34 2.93 -8.90
CA ALA A 176 -10.87 1.68 -9.44
C ALA A 176 -10.52 0.48 -8.57
N ALA A 177 -11.47 -0.41 -8.39
CA ALA A 177 -11.28 -1.76 -7.86
C ALA A 177 -11.42 -2.76 -9.02
N VAL A 178 -10.45 -3.65 -9.20
CA VAL A 178 -10.37 -4.53 -10.37
C VAL A 178 -10.06 -5.96 -9.97
N ASP A 179 -10.90 -6.90 -10.40
CA ASP A 179 -10.55 -8.32 -10.44
C ASP A 179 -9.87 -8.63 -11.78
N THR A 180 -8.74 -9.28 -11.73
CA THR A 180 -7.95 -9.67 -12.89
C THR A 180 -7.18 -10.97 -12.64
N ALA A 181 -6.30 -11.35 -13.55
CA ALA A 181 -5.44 -12.52 -13.39
C ALA A 181 -4.04 -12.21 -13.93
N LEU A 182 -3.09 -13.09 -13.70
CA LEU A 182 -1.81 -13.09 -14.40
C LEU A 182 -1.97 -13.81 -15.75
N GLY A 183 -1.26 -13.34 -16.77
CA GLY A 183 -1.28 -13.98 -18.09
C GLY A 183 -1.18 -12.99 -19.24
N ALA A 184 -1.12 -13.53 -20.47
CA ALA A 184 -0.92 -12.71 -21.67
C ALA A 184 -2.10 -11.80 -22.01
N ASP A 185 -3.33 -12.25 -21.68
CA ASP A 185 -4.58 -11.55 -21.97
C ASP A 185 -5.09 -10.77 -20.72
N ALA A 186 -4.31 -10.75 -19.65
CA ALA A 186 -4.68 -10.08 -18.42
C ALA A 186 -4.37 -8.58 -18.47
N LEU A 187 -5.03 -7.80 -17.60
CA LEU A 187 -4.72 -6.40 -17.41
C LEU A 187 -3.31 -6.23 -16.83
N PRO A 188 -2.35 -5.63 -17.55
CA PRO A 188 -0.95 -5.56 -17.13
C PRO A 188 -0.69 -4.39 -16.16
N TYR A 189 -1.57 -4.14 -15.18
CA TYR A 189 -1.43 -3.04 -14.20
C TYR A 189 -0.08 -3.09 -13.48
N TYR A 190 0.48 -4.28 -13.28
CA TYR A 190 1.74 -4.52 -12.59
C TYR A 190 3.00 -4.15 -13.41
N THR A 191 2.81 -3.60 -14.60
CA THR A 191 3.88 -3.03 -15.45
C THR A 191 3.77 -1.51 -15.58
N PHE A 192 2.78 -0.92 -14.93
CA PHE A 192 2.55 0.52 -14.96
C PHE A 192 3.28 1.19 -13.80
N PHE A 193 4.51 1.64 -14.01
CA PHE A 193 5.29 2.45 -13.07
C PHE A 193 5.36 3.88 -13.56
N ASP A 194 5.72 4.05 -14.83
CA ASP A 194 5.81 5.32 -15.52
C ASP A 194 5.12 5.26 -16.88
N ALA A 195 5.00 6.39 -17.52
CA ALA A 195 4.49 6.53 -18.88
C ALA A 195 5.35 7.54 -19.65
N ASP A 196 5.75 7.15 -20.87
CA ASP A 196 6.62 7.98 -21.72
C ASP A 196 5.91 9.26 -22.21
N THR A 197 4.59 9.21 -22.31
CA THR A 197 3.76 10.32 -22.83
C THR A 197 2.44 10.42 -22.08
N LYS A 198 1.80 11.60 -22.19
CA LYS A 198 0.43 11.81 -21.70
C LYS A 198 -0.54 10.78 -22.28
N LEU A 199 -0.41 10.44 -23.56
CA LEU A 199 -1.30 9.48 -24.22
C LEU A 199 -1.11 8.06 -23.66
N ASP A 200 0.14 7.62 -23.45
CA ASP A 200 0.45 6.33 -22.84
C ASP A 200 -0.11 6.25 -21.40
N TRP A 201 0.09 7.33 -20.61
CA TRP A 201 -0.46 7.43 -19.26
C TRP A 201 -2.00 7.30 -19.28
N GLN A 202 -2.67 8.04 -20.15
CA GLN A 202 -4.13 7.99 -20.30
C GLN A 202 -4.62 6.60 -20.73
N HIS A 203 -3.91 5.93 -21.64
CA HIS A 203 -4.26 4.58 -22.06
C HIS A 203 -4.15 3.58 -20.92
N ARG A 204 -3.10 3.66 -20.09
CA ARG A 204 -2.90 2.77 -18.95
C ARG A 204 -3.95 2.97 -17.88
N VAL A 205 -4.25 4.22 -17.51
CA VAL A 205 -5.31 4.54 -16.55
C VAL A 205 -6.67 4.07 -17.08
N ARG A 206 -6.99 4.37 -18.34
CA ARG A 206 -8.25 3.95 -18.97
C ARG A 206 -8.38 2.42 -18.98
N ALA A 207 -7.34 1.68 -19.35
CA ALA A 207 -7.37 0.22 -19.35
C ALA A 207 -7.70 -0.37 -17.97
N ILE A 208 -7.29 0.28 -16.88
CA ILE A 208 -7.64 -0.11 -15.52
C ILE A 208 -9.09 0.28 -15.21
N THR A 209 -9.49 1.53 -15.47
CA THR A 209 -10.83 2.02 -15.12
C THR A 209 -11.94 1.34 -15.93
N GLU A 210 -11.70 0.96 -17.19
CA GLU A 210 -12.63 0.18 -18.01
C GLU A 210 -12.88 -1.25 -17.49
N LYS A 211 -12.00 -1.76 -16.63
CA LYS A 211 -12.14 -3.06 -15.94
C LYS A 211 -12.63 -2.93 -14.51
N ALA A 212 -12.91 -1.71 -14.05
CA ALA A 212 -13.38 -1.49 -12.69
C ALA A 212 -14.71 -2.22 -12.42
N LEU A 213 -14.86 -2.75 -11.21
CA LEU A 213 -16.06 -3.48 -10.77
C LEU A 213 -17.29 -2.56 -10.67
N TYR A 214 -17.05 -1.27 -10.46
CA TYR A 214 -18.05 -0.20 -10.38
C TYR A 214 -17.43 1.14 -10.79
N ASP A 215 -18.28 2.10 -11.12
CA ASP A 215 -17.84 3.47 -11.44
C ASP A 215 -17.69 4.30 -10.16
N THR A 216 -16.49 4.77 -9.91
CA THR A 216 -16.20 5.67 -8.77
C THR A 216 -16.48 7.15 -9.10
N GLY A 217 -16.63 7.49 -10.37
CA GLY A 217 -16.69 8.87 -10.86
C GLY A 217 -15.34 9.61 -10.78
N VAL A 218 -14.27 8.93 -10.36
CA VAL A 218 -12.94 9.53 -10.18
C VAL A 218 -12.07 9.23 -11.40
N MET A 219 -11.66 10.27 -12.10
CA MET A 219 -10.71 10.16 -13.22
C MET A 219 -9.46 10.98 -12.90
N PRO A 220 -8.30 10.35 -12.71
CA PRO A 220 -7.06 11.05 -12.44
C PRO A 220 -6.65 11.98 -13.58
N GLU A 221 -6.12 13.14 -13.24
CA GLU A 221 -5.48 14.03 -14.23
C GLU A 221 -4.07 13.55 -14.56
N TYR A 222 -3.61 13.81 -15.79
CA TYR A 222 -2.24 13.48 -16.17
C TYR A 222 -1.22 14.19 -15.29
N GLY A 223 -0.30 13.42 -14.73
CA GLY A 223 0.72 13.89 -13.81
C GLY A 223 0.32 13.80 -12.34
N ALA A 224 -0.93 13.42 -12.02
CA ALA A 224 -1.30 13.07 -10.66
C ALA A 224 -0.54 11.81 -10.20
N GLN A 225 -0.17 11.77 -8.93
CA GLN A 225 0.47 10.60 -8.33
C GLN A 225 -0.53 9.47 -8.16
N LEU A 226 -0.22 8.30 -8.73
CA LEU A 226 -1.03 7.10 -8.60
C LEU A 226 -0.43 6.13 -7.56
N LEU A 227 -1.30 5.34 -6.95
CA LEU A 227 -0.97 4.25 -6.04
C LEU A 227 -1.84 3.03 -6.37
N THR A 228 -1.20 1.89 -6.60
CA THR A 228 -1.89 0.62 -6.80
C THR A 228 -1.58 -0.33 -5.65
N LEU A 229 -2.61 -0.80 -4.96
CA LEU A 229 -2.51 -1.87 -3.98
C LEU A 229 -2.85 -3.18 -4.67
N SER A 230 -2.00 -4.20 -4.56
CA SER A 230 -2.13 -5.46 -5.29
C SER A 230 -2.05 -6.66 -4.35
N THR A 231 -2.99 -7.58 -4.53
CA THR A 231 -3.02 -8.86 -3.79
C THR A 231 -3.53 -10.00 -4.65
N CYS A 232 -3.45 -11.23 -4.13
CA CYS A 232 -4.11 -12.38 -4.76
C CYS A 232 -5.64 -12.21 -4.73
N GLY A 233 -6.32 -12.56 -5.80
CA GLY A 233 -7.77 -12.43 -5.90
C GLY A 233 -8.52 -13.39 -4.97
N ASP A 234 -7.87 -14.48 -4.57
CA ASP A 234 -8.39 -15.44 -3.57
C ASP A 234 -7.24 -15.99 -2.71
N THR A 235 -7.57 -16.79 -1.72
CA THR A 235 -6.61 -17.37 -0.76
C THR A 235 -6.07 -18.74 -1.17
N ARG A 236 -6.38 -19.22 -2.38
CA ARG A 236 -5.89 -20.52 -2.88
C ARG A 236 -4.40 -20.43 -3.21
N PRO A 237 -3.64 -21.49 -2.91
CA PRO A 237 -2.27 -21.58 -3.38
C PRO A 237 -2.22 -21.55 -4.93
N ASP A 238 -1.16 -20.99 -5.49
CA ASP A 238 -0.89 -20.96 -6.93
C ASP A 238 -1.99 -20.32 -7.82
N THR A 239 -2.84 -19.47 -7.23
CA THR A 239 -3.86 -18.76 -8.01
C THR A 239 -3.23 -17.68 -8.89
N ASP A 240 -3.66 -17.62 -10.15
CA ASP A 240 -3.37 -16.50 -11.05
C ASP A 240 -4.31 -15.30 -10.82
N ALA A 241 -5.40 -15.50 -10.06
CA ALA A 241 -6.35 -14.44 -9.73
C ALA A 241 -5.66 -13.32 -8.95
N ARG A 242 -5.93 -12.07 -9.33
CA ARG A 242 -5.42 -10.87 -8.67
C ARG A 242 -6.57 -9.90 -8.39
N PHE A 243 -6.43 -9.18 -7.29
CA PHE A 243 -7.25 -8.03 -6.98
C PHE A 243 -6.34 -6.80 -6.89
N ALA A 244 -6.71 -5.74 -7.56
CA ALA A 244 -5.98 -4.49 -7.56
C ALA A 244 -6.91 -3.31 -7.23
N LEU A 245 -6.43 -2.39 -6.40
CA LEU A 245 -7.10 -1.14 -6.06
C LEU A 245 -6.22 0.02 -6.53
N LEU A 246 -6.69 0.78 -7.52
CA LEU A 246 -6.02 1.99 -7.99
C LEU A 246 -6.56 3.19 -7.23
N ALA A 247 -5.66 4.06 -6.79
CA ALA A 247 -5.97 5.31 -6.12
C ALA A 247 -5.13 6.47 -6.67
N VAL A 248 -5.55 7.69 -6.38
CA VAL A 248 -4.91 8.94 -6.82
C VAL A 248 -4.77 9.92 -5.67
N ARG A 249 -3.74 10.74 -5.73
CA ARG A 249 -3.50 11.88 -4.85
C ARG A 249 -3.19 13.14 -5.65
#